data_0493278391ce0a9e1773d9a00c551ba7
#
_entry.id   0493278391ce0a9e1773d9a00c551ba7
#
_cell.length_a   1.000
_cell.length_b   1.000
_cell.length_c   1.000
_cell.angle_alpha   90.00
_cell.angle_beta   90.00
_cell.angle_gamma   90.00
#
_symmetry.space_group_name_H-M   'P 1'
#
loop_
_entity.id
_entity.type
_entity.pdbx_description
1 polymer ?
#
loop_
_entity_poly.entity_id
_entity_poly.type
_entity_poly.pdbx_seq_one_letter_code
_entity_poly.pdbx_strand_id
1 'polypeptide(L)'
;MRHTEERGDSDVRRGTFKKLLLVLAVSMAIGLGVSVASAATRCNPVLTPGEDLARVAANCPPSTTFTIKDGTYKLSRAVNASSGDTFKGVYSDGTRPKIDANGALMAFNVGDTKGVTISGLSISGTKGGDGCEPACGGAIKKDGWNLHVINVRLHHNPNQGIGNPGPGFLLKNSKIDHNGSASFTKGGNASAAGVKLTKGPATFRNNEVHHNYWYGIWCDEYAGSIVISGNVVHHNGKSGIRYEICRGPGSKITNNRVVANGYLKKDKGSRAGIVLVGAQGVGVANNILRGNRGSGIRAKTGDRQRTSRVRIHHNSLRNDTLEGCKLDGVVCQANGK
;
A
#
# COMPACT_ATOMS: atom_id res chain seq x y z
N MET A 1 -51.11 -26.37 -19.50
CA MET A 1 -50.64 -27.00 -20.76
C MET A 1 -49.22 -27.44 -20.46
N ARG A 2 -49.00 -28.62 -20.01
CA ARG A 2 -48.91 -29.94 -20.62
C ARG A 2 -48.01 -29.96 -21.84
N HIS A 3 -47.03 -30.77 -21.66
CA HIS A 3 -46.35 -31.78 -22.49
C HIS A 3 -44.88 -31.49 -22.69
N THR A 4 -43.97 -32.39 -22.72
CA THR A 4 -43.86 -33.87 -22.39
C THR A 4 -42.40 -34.24 -22.44
N GLU A 5 -42.08 -35.25 -21.69
CA GLU A 5 -40.85 -36.04 -21.71
C GLU A 5 -40.53 -36.61 -23.09
N GLU A 6 -39.26 -36.83 -23.38
CA GLU A 6 -38.86 -38.07 -24.04
C GLU A 6 -37.45 -38.51 -23.63
N ARG A 7 -37.42 -39.76 -23.20
CA ARG A 7 -36.25 -40.61 -22.94
C ARG A 7 -35.82 -41.25 -24.25
N GLY A 8 -34.56 -41.46 -24.40
CA GLY A 8 -33.97 -42.33 -25.43
C GLY A 8 -32.73 -43.04 -24.93
N ASP A 9 -32.90 -44.25 -24.75
CA ASP A 9 -32.22 -45.38 -24.21
C ASP A 9 -31.12 -45.91 -25.13
N SER A 10 -30.11 -46.49 -24.48
CA SER A 10 -29.20 -47.56 -24.86
C SER A 10 -28.57 -47.68 -26.28
N ASP A 11 -27.26 -47.84 -26.32
CA ASP A 11 -26.75 -49.11 -26.87
C ASP A 11 -25.29 -49.46 -26.41
N VAL A 12 -25.22 -50.65 -25.88
CA VAL A 12 -23.97 -51.31 -25.46
C VAL A 12 -23.44 -52.08 -26.68
N ARG A 13 -22.22 -51.81 -27.12
CA ARG A 13 -21.53 -52.74 -27.98
C ARG A 13 -20.14 -53.09 -27.41
N ARG A 14 -20.07 -54.33 -26.96
CA ARG A 14 -18.84 -55.11 -26.69
C ARG A 14 -18.07 -55.31 -27.99
N GLY A 15 -16.81 -54.95 -28.00
CA GLY A 15 -15.87 -55.25 -29.09
C GLY A 15 -14.59 -55.90 -28.56
N THR A 16 -14.41 -57.08 -29.00
CA THR A 16 -13.49 -58.14 -28.68
C THR A 16 -11.99 -57.78 -28.73
N PHE A 17 -11.23 -58.35 -27.80
CA PHE A 17 -9.77 -58.44 -27.76
C PHE A 17 -9.14 -59.02 -29.02
N LYS A 18 -8.12 -58.35 -29.60
CA LYS A 18 -7.07 -59.00 -30.38
C LYS A 18 -5.73 -58.65 -29.78
N LYS A 19 -5.08 -59.67 -29.20
CA LYS A 19 -3.69 -59.61 -28.78
C LYS A 19 -2.82 -59.55 -30.03
N LEU A 20 -2.01 -58.49 -30.15
CA LEU A 20 -0.90 -58.45 -31.11
C LEU A 20 0.40 -58.39 -30.31
N LEU A 21 1.15 -59.48 -30.34
CA LEU A 21 2.51 -59.56 -29.81
C LEU A 21 3.43 -58.81 -30.76
N LEU A 22 4.04 -57.72 -30.29
CA LEU A 22 5.11 -57.05 -31.00
C LEU A 22 6.39 -57.19 -30.20
N VAL A 23 7.32 -57.97 -30.78
CA VAL A 23 8.69 -58.12 -30.26
C VAL A 23 9.44 -56.83 -30.53
N LEU A 24 9.81 -56.10 -29.48
CA LEU A 24 10.66 -54.91 -29.58
C LEU A 24 12.10 -55.27 -29.24
N ALA A 25 12.96 -55.16 -30.24
CA ALA A 25 14.41 -55.24 -30.08
C ALA A 25 14.88 -54.01 -29.25
N VAL A 26 15.52 -54.29 -28.12
CA VAL A 26 16.13 -53.26 -27.28
C VAL A 26 17.47 -52.88 -27.90
N SER A 27 17.52 -51.74 -28.56
CA SER A 27 18.78 -51.05 -28.90
C SER A 27 19.19 -50.18 -27.70
N MET A 28 20.20 -50.65 -26.93
CA MET A 28 20.88 -49.84 -25.94
C MET A 28 21.66 -48.72 -26.65
N ALA A 29 21.08 -47.52 -26.76
CA ALA A 29 21.85 -46.30 -26.97
C ALA A 29 22.29 -45.78 -25.59
N ILE A 30 23.57 -45.94 -25.29
CA ILE A 30 24.21 -45.28 -24.15
C ILE A 30 24.32 -43.78 -24.53
N GLY A 31 23.24 -43.05 -24.29
CA GLY A 31 23.27 -41.59 -24.32
C GLY A 31 23.92 -41.12 -23.03
N LEU A 32 25.16 -40.64 -23.11
CA LEU A 32 25.77 -39.80 -22.10
C LEU A 32 24.92 -38.53 -21.98
N GLY A 33 23.83 -38.60 -21.23
CA GLY A 33 23.07 -37.45 -20.82
C GLY A 33 23.92 -36.62 -19.87
N VAL A 34 24.60 -35.62 -20.39
CA VAL A 34 25.13 -34.55 -19.57
C VAL A 34 23.89 -33.86 -18.98
N SER A 35 23.47 -34.31 -17.81
CA SER A 35 22.53 -33.54 -16.99
C SER A 35 23.25 -32.27 -16.59
N VAL A 36 22.95 -31.17 -17.32
CA VAL A 36 23.25 -29.82 -16.82
C VAL A 36 22.39 -29.69 -15.58
N ALA A 37 22.96 -30.07 -14.44
CA ALA A 37 22.37 -29.76 -13.16
C ALA A 37 22.25 -28.24 -13.13
N SER A 38 21.05 -27.74 -13.38
CA SER A 38 20.71 -26.34 -13.08
C SER A 38 21.13 -26.15 -11.64
N ALA A 39 22.20 -25.39 -11.43
CA ALA A 39 22.67 -25.07 -10.09
C ALA A 39 21.47 -24.41 -9.39
N ALA A 40 20.83 -25.15 -8.51
CA ALA A 40 19.78 -24.63 -7.67
C ALA A 40 20.36 -23.39 -6.99
N THR A 41 19.87 -22.22 -7.37
CA THR A 41 20.39 -20.95 -6.87
C THR A 41 20.17 -20.98 -5.36
N ARG A 42 21.22 -21.19 -4.60
CA ARG A 42 21.14 -21.24 -3.13
C ARG A 42 20.60 -19.90 -2.64
N CYS A 43 19.72 -19.94 -1.66
CA CYS A 43 19.30 -18.73 -0.97
C CYS A 43 20.54 -18.01 -0.42
N ASN A 44 20.84 -16.83 -0.93
CA ASN A 44 21.84 -15.95 -0.37
C ASN A 44 21.14 -14.66 0.10
N PRO A 45 20.83 -14.53 1.39
CA PRO A 45 20.07 -13.37 1.87
C PRO A 45 20.91 -12.09 2.05
N VAL A 46 22.19 -12.13 1.78
CA VAL A 46 23.06 -10.94 1.79
C VAL A 46 23.26 -10.47 0.37
N LEU A 47 22.65 -9.33 0.04
CA LEU A 47 22.69 -8.77 -1.31
C LEU A 47 23.73 -7.65 -1.43
N THR A 48 24.44 -7.68 -2.56
CA THR A 48 25.33 -6.61 -3.03
C THR A 48 24.77 -5.97 -4.31
N PRO A 49 25.17 -4.73 -4.65
CA PRO A 49 24.73 -4.06 -5.87
C PRO A 49 24.91 -4.91 -7.12
N GLY A 50 23.92 -4.89 -8.01
CA GLY A 50 23.91 -5.71 -9.24
C GLY A 50 23.14 -7.04 -9.10
N GLU A 51 22.89 -7.51 -7.88
CA GLU A 51 22.02 -8.68 -7.66
C GLU A 51 20.54 -8.32 -7.78
N ASP A 52 19.76 -9.23 -8.36
CA ASP A 52 18.32 -9.06 -8.49
C ASP A 52 17.61 -9.56 -7.23
N LEU A 53 17.21 -8.61 -6.38
CA LEU A 53 16.48 -8.90 -5.14
C LEU A 53 15.23 -9.77 -5.37
N ALA A 54 14.48 -9.54 -6.46
CA ALA A 54 13.27 -10.30 -6.75
C ALA A 54 13.57 -11.78 -7.04
N ARG A 55 14.69 -12.05 -7.70
CA ARG A 55 15.16 -13.43 -7.95
C ARG A 55 15.68 -14.07 -6.69
N VAL A 56 16.47 -13.37 -5.91
CA VAL A 56 17.02 -13.89 -4.65
C VAL A 56 15.88 -14.23 -3.68
N ALA A 57 14.92 -13.32 -3.51
CA ALA A 57 13.78 -13.54 -2.61
C ALA A 57 12.94 -14.75 -3.01
N ALA A 58 12.75 -14.99 -4.31
CA ALA A 58 11.99 -16.15 -4.81
C ALA A 58 12.65 -17.51 -4.54
N ASN A 59 13.95 -17.54 -4.25
CA ASN A 59 14.72 -18.77 -3.98
C ASN A 59 14.97 -19.00 -2.49
N CYS A 60 14.44 -18.14 -1.62
CA CYS A 60 14.64 -18.24 -0.18
C CYS A 60 13.35 -18.73 0.52
N PRO A 61 13.49 -19.46 1.64
CA PRO A 61 12.33 -19.88 2.41
C PRO A 61 11.64 -18.67 3.08
N PRO A 62 10.37 -18.81 3.50
CA PRO A 62 9.70 -17.82 4.33
C PRO A 62 10.51 -17.50 5.60
N SER A 63 10.25 -16.32 6.18
CA SER A 63 10.95 -15.80 7.36
C SER A 63 12.44 -15.55 7.16
N THR A 64 12.85 -15.31 5.91
CA THR A 64 14.22 -14.95 5.58
C THR A 64 14.48 -13.47 5.89
N THR A 65 15.66 -13.17 6.48
CA THR A 65 16.15 -11.80 6.63
C THR A 65 17.11 -11.49 5.49
N PHE A 66 16.67 -10.64 4.57
CA PHE A 66 17.50 -10.13 3.47
C PHE A 66 18.27 -8.90 3.95
N THR A 67 19.59 -8.99 3.96
CA THR A 67 20.50 -7.87 4.25
C THR A 67 20.91 -7.22 2.94
N ILE A 68 20.47 -5.99 2.70
CA ILE A 68 20.67 -5.26 1.44
C ILE A 68 21.71 -4.18 1.69
N LYS A 69 22.92 -4.36 1.13
CA LYS A 69 24.05 -3.44 1.29
C LYS A 69 23.86 -2.17 0.46
N ASP A 70 24.68 -1.16 0.73
CA ASP A 70 24.67 0.11 -0.02
C ASP A 70 24.75 -0.10 -1.52
N GLY A 71 24.02 0.71 -2.27
CA GLY A 71 24.02 0.71 -3.71
C GLY A 71 22.63 0.73 -4.34
N THR A 72 22.56 0.48 -5.64
CA THR A 72 21.31 0.48 -6.43
C THR A 72 21.00 -0.91 -6.93
N TYR A 73 19.76 -1.32 -6.73
CA TYR A 73 19.20 -2.61 -7.13
C TYR A 73 18.05 -2.39 -8.11
N LYS A 74 18.25 -2.76 -9.37
CA LYS A 74 17.20 -2.74 -10.38
C LYS A 74 16.44 -4.06 -10.34
N LEU A 75 15.14 -3.97 -10.15
CA LEU A 75 14.30 -5.15 -10.13
C LEU A 75 13.99 -5.64 -11.54
N SER A 76 14.04 -6.94 -11.78
CA SER A 76 13.52 -7.57 -13.01
C SER A 76 11.98 -7.69 -12.98
N ARG A 77 11.43 -7.76 -11.79
CA ARG A 77 9.98 -7.85 -11.48
C ARG A 77 9.73 -7.42 -10.05
N ALA A 78 8.46 -7.38 -9.64
CA ALA A 78 8.13 -7.18 -8.24
C ALA A 78 8.76 -8.25 -7.33
N VAL A 79 9.25 -7.84 -6.17
CA VAL A 79 9.65 -8.75 -5.09
C VAL A 79 8.37 -9.31 -4.48
N ASN A 80 8.12 -10.60 -4.64
CA ASN A 80 7.06 -11.29 -3.92
C ASN A 80 7.62 -11.71 -2.55
N ALA A 81 7.18 -11.01 -1.52
CA ALA A 81 7.57 -11.35 -0.15
C ALA A 81 6.88 -12.64 0.31
N SER A 82 7.53 -13.37 1.19
CA SER A 82 6.94 -14.47 1.94
C SER A 82 6.62 -14.06 3.38
N SER A 83 5.75 -14.79 4.07
CA SER A 83 5.42 -14.49 5.46
C SER A 83 6.66 -14.52 6.35
N GLY A 84 6.79 -13.52 7.22
CA GLY A 84 7.93 -13.36 8.13
C GLY A 84 9.19 -12.78 7.50
N ASP A 85 9.20 -12.51 6.20
CA ASP A 85 10.38 -11.94 5.54
C ASP A 85 10.74 -10.56 6.08
N THR A 86 12.03 -10.32 6.21
CA THR A 86 12.59 -9.01 6.57
C THR A 86 13.53 -8.54 5.48
N PHE A 87 13.23 -7.40 4.87
CA PHE A 87 14.10 -6.71 3.91
C PHE A 87 14.74 -5.53 4.61
N LYS A 88 16.03 -5.65 4.94
CA LYS A 88 16.75 -4.69 5.75
C LYS A 88 17.89 -4.04 4.97
N GLY A 89 17.78 -2.75 4.70
CA GLY A 89 18.88 -1.93 4.20
C GLY A 89 19.93 -1.71 5.28
N VAL A 90 21.19 -1.90 4.93
CA VAL A 90 22.37 -1.61 5.77
C VAL A 90 23.25 -0.61 5.02
N TYR A 91 23.56 0.50 5.65
CA TYR A 91 24.32 1.60 5.07
C TYR A 91 25.16 2.32 6.13
N SER A 92 26.33 2.77 5.73
CA SER A 92 27.33 3.39 6.62
C SER A 92 27.37 4.92 6.54
N ASP A 93 26.97 5.49 5.41
CA ASP A 93 27.09 6.93 5.10
C ASP A 93 25.78 7.72 5.25
N GLY A 94 24.71 7.10 5.76
CA GLY A 94 23.38 7.68 5.82
C GLY A 94 22.57 7.55 4.54
N THR A 95 23.16 7.02 3.45
CA THR A 95 22.48 6.81 2.17
C THR A 95 21.86 5.44 2.10
N ARG A 96 20.52 5.37 2.10
CA ARG A 96 19.79 4.08 2.02
C ARG A 96 20.05 3.36 0.71
N PRO A 97 20.18 2.03 0.71
CA PRO A 97 20.15 1.23 -0.51
C PRO A 97 18.91 1.58 -1.36
N LYS A 98 19.12 1.76 -2.67
CA LYS A 98 18.10 2.19 -3.61
C LYS A 98 17.51 0.99 -4.32
N ILE A 99 16.23 0.76 -4.16
CA ILE A 99 15.45 -0.21 -4.93
C ILE A 99 14.76 0.55 -6.05
N ASP A 100 15.25 0.37 -7.26
CA ASP A 100 14.64 0.85 -8.49
C ASP A 100 13.70 -0.24 -9.01
N ALA A 101 12.40 0.03 -8.95
CA ALA A 101 11.40 -0.91 -9.46
C ALA A 101 11.46 -1.09 -10.98
N ASN A 102 12.26 -0.26 -11.69
CA ASN A 102 12.56 -0.40 -13.12
C ASN A 102 11.30 -0.60 -13.97
N GLY A 103 10.24 0.12 -13.66
CA GLY A 103 8.96 0.02 -14.36
C GLY A 103 8.09 -1.18 -14.00
N ALA A 104 8.39 -1.93 -12.96
CA ALA A 104 7.46 -2.92 -12.42
C ALA A 104 6.21 -2.22 -11.85
N LEU A 105 5.06 -2.88 -11.86
CA LEU A 105 3.81 -2.34 -11.31
C LEU A 105 3.92 -2.00 -9.82
N MET A 106 4.71 -2.77 -9.09
CA MET A 106 5.04 -2.54 -7.69
C MET A 106 6.48 -2.99 -7.42
N ALA A 107 7.14 -2.42 -6.44
CA ALA A 107 8.45 -2.90 -6.02
C ALA A 107 8.32 -4.12 -5.10
N PHE A 108 7.43 -4.05 -4.12
CA PHE A 108 7.13 -5.16 -3.21
C PHE A 108 5.65 -5.54 -3.27
N ASN A 109 5.41 -6.80 -3.52
CA ASN A 109 4.11 -7.46 -3.38
C ASN A 109 4.10 -8.20 -2.03
N VAL A 110 3.23 -7.74 -1.13
CA VAL A 110 3.05 -8.33 0.22
C VAL A 110 1.70 -9.03 0.38
N GLY A 111 1.02 -9.33 -0.75
CA GLY A 111 -0.30 -9.96 -0.73
C GLY A 111 -0.27 -11.32 -0.04
N ASP A 112 -1.29 -11.58 0.78
CA ASP A 112 -1.51 -12.85 1.50
C ASP A 112 -0.38 -13.24 2.46
N THR A 113 0.52 -12.30 2.81
CA THR A 113 1.63 -12.55 3.75
C THR A 113 1.30 -12.05 5.15
N LYS A 114 2.05 -12.54 6.14
CA LYS A 114 1.97 -12.09 7.54
C LYS A 114 3.36 -11.73 8.07
N GLY A 115 3.44 -10.58 8.77
CA GLY A 115 4.65 -10.21 9.51
C GLY A 115 5.85 -9.80 8.65
N VAL A 116 5.62 -9.31 7.43
CA VAL A 116 6.70 -8.80 6.59
C VAL A 116 7.23 -7.48 7.15
N THR A 117 8.55 -7.32 7.18
CA THR A 117 9.22 -6.08 7.56
C THR A 117 10.05 -5.54 6.40
N ILE A 118 9.87 -4.26 6.06
CA ILE A 118 10.69 -3.54 5.08
C ILE A 118 11.31 -2.34 5.77
N SER A 119 12.63 -2.27 5.82
CA SER A 119 13.32 -1.25 6.59
C SER A 119 14.59 -0.73 5.94
N GLY A 120 14.91 0.55 6.17
CA GLY A 120 16.18 1.14 5.79
C GLY A 120 16.42 1.27 4.27
N LEU A 121 15.37 1.28 3.45
CA LEU A 121 15.45 1.28 1.99
C LEU A 121 14.90 2.58 1.39
N SER A 122 15.41 2.95 0.21
CA SER A 122 14.82 3.97 -0.66
C SER A 122 14.20 3.29 -1.88
N ILE A 123 12.91 3.46 -2.13
CA ILE A 123 12.15 2.69 -3.14
C ILE A 123 11.44 3.65 -4.11
N SER A 124 11.68 3.47 -5.41
CA SER A 124 11.13 4.33 -6.46
C SER A 124 10.98 3.59 -7.79
N GLY A 125 10.49 4.29 -8.82
CA GLY A 125 10.55 3.82 -10.21
C GLY A 125 9.51 2.77 -10.58
N THR A 126 8.39 2.66 -9.82
CA THR A 126 7.27 1.80 -10.26
C THR A 126 6.59 2.40 -11.48
N LYS A 127 6.02 1.55 -12.33
CA LYS A 127 5.14 1.95 -13.41
C LYS A 127 3.71 2.04 -12.86
N GLY A 128 3.07 3.15 -13.09
CA GLY A 128 1.63 3.17 -12.91
C GLY A 128 0.95 2.32 -13.97
N GLY A 129 -0.15 1.65 -13.65
CA GLY A 129 -0.96 0.89 -14.61
C GLY A 129 -2.29 1.59 -14.87
N ASP A 130 -2.69 1.76 -16.13
CA ASP A 130 -4.03 2.21 -16.48
C ASP A 130 -5.03 1.06 -16.29
N GLY A 131 -6.19 1.35 -15.70
CA GLY A 131 -7.33 0.43 -15.65
C GLY A 131 -7.27 -0.69 -14.61
N CYS A 132 -6.31 -0.72 -13.75
CA CYS A 132 -6.26 -1.72 -12.69
C CYS A 132 -6.78 -1.16 -11.36
N GLU A 133 -7.97 -1.55 -11.01
CA GLU A 133 -8.59 -1.30 -9.70
C GLU A 133 -8.20 -2.30 -8.64
N PRO A 134 -8.18 -1.85 -7.44
CA PRO A 134 -7.34 -0.88 -6.76
C PRO A 134 -5.89 -1.36 -6.68
N ALA A 135 -5.54 -2.31 -7.54
CA ALA A 135 -4.36 -3.16 -7.42
C ALA A 135 -3.11 -2.62 -8.12
N CYS A 136 -3.17 -1.48 -8.78
CA CYS A 136 -2.08 -1.08 -9.64
C CYS A 136 -1.22 0.05 -9.13
N GLY A 137 0.05 -0.26 -9.12
CA GLY A 137 1.12 0.70 -8.99
C GLY A 137 1.31 1.30 -7.59
N GLY A 138 2.43 1.06 -7.02
CA GLY A 138 2.88 1.60 -5.76
C GLY A 138 4.17 0.95 -5.34
N ALA A 139 4.95 1.61 -4.48
CA ALA A 139 6.19 0.99 -4.04
C ALA A 139 5.93 -0.31 -3.28
N ILE A 140 4.97 -0.30 -2.37
CA ILE A 140 4.56 -1.48 -1.57
C ILE A 140 3.05 -1.66 -1.71
N LYS A 141 2.61 -2.85 -2.05
CA LYS A 141 1.20 -3.07 -2.35
C LYS A 141 0.68 -4.45 -1.99
N LYS A 142 -0.66 -4.52 -1.89
CA LYS A 142 -1.56 -5.61 -1.52
C LYS A 142 -1.71 -5.83 -0.02
N ASP A 143 -2.76 -6.59 0.35
CA ASP A 143 -3.25 -6.82 1.70
C ASP A 143 -2.38 -7.82 2.48
N GLY A 144 -1.22 -7.37 2.98
CA GLY A 144 -0.42 -8.14 3.93
C GLY A 144 -0.87 -7.90 5.37
N TRP A 145 -0.82 -8.90 6.23
CA TRP A 145 -1.12 -8.78 7.66
C TRP A 145 0.12 -8.43 8.46
N ASN A 146 0.01 -7.46 9.38
CA ASN A 146 1.13 -7.02 10.22
C ASN A 146 2.37 -6.62 9.40
N LEU A 147 2.16 -5.86 8.33
CA LEU A 147 3.24 -5.28 7.54
C LEU A 147 3.89 -4.13 8.32
N HIS A 148 5.18 -4.20 8.52
CA HIS A 148 5.97 -3.14 9.15
C HIS A 148 6.87 -2.45 8.11
N VAL A 149 6.72 -1.15 7.96
CA VAL A 149 7.52 -0.31 7.08
C VAL A 149 8.21 0.76 7.94
N ILE A 150 9.53 0.64 8.09
CA ILE A 150 10.27 1.39 9.10
C ILE A 150 11.50 2.04 8.48
N ASN A 151 11.68 3.34 8.72
CA ASN A 151 12.87 4.06 8.27
C ASN A 151 13.14 3.93 6.76
N VAL A 152 12.08 3.99 5.93
CA VAL A 152 12.19 3.94 4.47
C VAL A 152 11.96 5.32 3.84
N ARG A 153 12.41 5.49 2.59
CA ARG A 153 11.93 6.54 1.70
C ARG A 153 11.18 5.92 0.52
N LEU A 154 9.91 6.30 0.32
CA LEU A 154 9.12 5.87 -0.84
C LEU A 154 8.82 7.10 -1.69
N HIS A 155 9.34 7.13 -2.93
CA HIS A 155 9.24 8.35 -3.71
C HIS A 155 9.16 8.08 -5.23
N HIS A 156 8.60 9.05 -5.96
CA HIS A 156 8.49 8.99 -7.43
C HIS A 156 7.84 7.70 -7.94
N ASN A 157 6.79 7.27 -7.26
CA ASN A 157 5.94 6.17 -7.70
C ASN A 157 4.64 6.78 -8.24
N PRO A 158 4.28 6.58 -9.52
CA PRO A 158 3.21 7.35 -10.18
C PRO A 158 1.82 7.19 -9.59
N ASN A 159 1.55 6.15 -8.82
CA ASN A 159 0.25 5.94 -8.18
C ASN A 159 0.31 6.19 -6.66
N GLN A 160 0.91 5.30 -5.90
CA GLN A 160 0.97 5.36 -4.44
C GLN A 160 2.39 5.05 -3.92
N GLY A 161 2.76 5.63 -2.78
CA GLY A 161 3.90 5.11 -2.03
C GLY A 161 3.55 3.74 -1.42
N ILE A 162 2.43 3.68 -0.70
CA ILE A 162 1.88 2.42 -0.15
C ILE A 162 0.39 2.35 -0.48
N GLY A 163 -0.04 1.22 -1.04
CA GLY A 163 -1.44 0.96 -1.37
C GLY A 163 -1.98 -0.29 -0.70
N ASN A 164 -3.05 -0.14 0.07
CA ASN A 164 -3.77 -1.23 0.74
C ASN A 164 -2.87 -2.17 1.54
N PRO A 165 -2.19 -1.68 2.58
CA PRO A 165 -1.19 -2.48 3.31
C PRO A 165 -1.78 -3.60 4.17
N GLY A 166 -3.10 -3.65 4.36
CA GLY A 166 -3.78 -4.65 5.17
C GLY A 166 -3.79 -4.36 6.69
N PRO A 167 -4.42 -5.24 7.49
CA PRO A 167 -4.55 -5.07 8.93
C PRO A 167 -3.23 -5.22 9.69
N GLY A 168 -3.09 -4.48 10.79
CA GLY A 168 -1.87 -4.49 11.62
C GLY A 168 -0.71 -3.68 11.03
N PHE A 169 -1.01 -2.83 10.05
CA PHE A 169 0.02 -2.03 9.37
C PHE A 169 0.71 -1.03 10.30
N LEU A 170 2.04 -0.98 10.23
CA LEU A 170 2.87 0.02 10.90
C LEU A 170 3.74 0.77 9.88
N LEU A 171 3.59 2.09 9.82
CA LEU A 171 4.53 3.00 9.14
C LEU A 171 5.19 3.88 10.19
N LYS A 172 6.53 3.81 10.30
CA LYS A 172 7.27 4.53 11.32
C LYS A 172 8.58 5.12 10.79
N ASN A 173 8.91 6.35 11.23
CA ASN A 173 10.19 7.02 10.96
C ASN A 173 10.54 7.07 9.46
N SER A 174 9.55 7.22 8.59
CA SER A 174 9.69 7.06 7.15
C SER A 174 9.37 8.36 6.41
N LYS A 175 9.89 8.49 5.18
CA LYS A 175 9.64 9.62 4.29
C LYS A 175 8.88 9.14 3.06
N ILE A 176 7.72 9.75 2.80
CA ILE A 176 6.81 9.37 1.72
C ILE A 176 6.59 10.62 0.86
N ASP A 177 7.26 10.70 -0.28
CA ASP A 177 7.28 11.94 -1.02
C ASP A 177 7.19 11.75 -2.55
N HIS A 178 6.62 12.75 -3.25
CA HIS A 178 6.51 12.79 -4.73
C HIS A 178 5.86 11.54 -5.33
N ASN A 179 4.90 10.92 -4.63
CA ASN A 179 4.11 9.82 -5.18
C ASN A 179 2.81 10.34 -5.77
N GLY A 180 2.26 9.58 -6.71
CA GLY A 180 1.06 9.94 -7.45
C GLY A 180 1.33 10.82 -8.66
N SER A 181 0.42 10.78 -9.63
CA SER A 181 0.47 11.63 -10.82
C SER A 181 -0.95 11.96 -11.31
N ALA A 182 -1.05 12.89 -12.26
CA ALA A 182 -2.33 13.31 -12.82
C ALA A 182 -3.08 12.17 -13.54
N SER A 183 -2.37 11.23 -14.15
CA SER A 183 -2.94 10.09 -14.86
C SER A 183 -3.76 9.17 -13.96
N PHE A 184 -3.39 9.04 -12.68
CA PHE A 184 -4.09 8.19 -11.71
C PHE A 184 -5.19 8.90 -10.92
N THR A 185 -5.65 10.05 -11.41
CA THR A 185 -6.70 10.85 -10.80
C THR A 185 -7.94 10.99 -11.67
N LYS A 186 -7.95 10.37 -12.84
CA LYS A 186 -9.07 10.39 -13.79
C LYS A 186 -10.01 9.21 -13.56
N GLY A 187 -11.31 9.45 -13.71
CA GLY A 187 -12.34 8.42 -13.52
C GLY A 187 -12.69 8.17 -12.04
N GLY A 188 -13.57 7.19 -11.78
CA GLY A 188 -14.03 6.80 -10.44
C GLY A 188 -12.96 6.15 -9.54
N ASN A 189 -11.80 5.90 -10.09
CA ASN A 189 -10.75 5.05 -9.51
C ASN A 189 -9.50 5.82 -9.07
N ALA A 190 -9.70 7.05 -8.62
CA ALA A 190 -8.61 7.90 -8.17
C ALA A 190 -7.89 7.32 -6.96
N SER A 191 -6.62 7.00 -7.11
CA SER A 191 -5.83 6.32 -6.07
C SER A 191 -4.49 6.99 -5.73
N ALA A 192 -4.15 8.10 -6.40
CA ALA A 192 -2.90 8.82 -6.16
C ALA A 192 -2.78 9.35 -4.72
N ALA A 193 -1.86 8.82 -3.96
CA ALA A 193 -1.62 9.23 -2.58
C ALA A 193 -0.19 8.88 -2.12
N GLY A 194 0.28 9.49 -1.04
CA GLY A 194 1.44 8.96 -0.33
C GLY A 194 1.14 7.56 0.21
N VAL A 195 0.09 7.45 1.02
CA VAL A 195 -0.41 6.17 1.54
C VAL A 195 -1.93 6.14 1.41
N LYS A 196 -2.48 5.07 0.83
CA LYS A 196 -3.91 4.77 0.84
C LYS A 196 -4.14 3.45 1.56
N LEU A 197 -5.09 3.42 2.49
CA LEU A 197 -5.50 2.20 3.18
C LEU A 197 -7.01 2.04 3.16
N THR A 198 -7.45 0.78 3.00
CA THR A 198 -8.86 0.37 3.02
C THR A 198 -9.16 -0.65 4.12
N LYS A 199 -8.15 -1.09 4.86
CA LYS A 199 -8.25 -2.05 5.96
C LYS A 199 -7.34 -1.63 7.12
N GLY A 200 -7.73 -1.87 8.35
CA GLY A 200 -6.96 -1.59 9.58
C GLY A 200 -7.06 -2.78 10.56
N PRO A 201 -6.54 -2.70 11.75
CA PRO A 201 -5.94 -1.50 12.37
C PRO A 201 -4.63 -1.06 11.69
N ALA A 202 -4.29 0.24 11.84
CA ALA A 202 -3.08 0.81 11.26
C ALA A 202 -2.47 1.89 12.16
N THR A 203 -1.15 1.99 12.14
CA THR A 203 -0.41 2.98 12.93
C THR A 203 0.60 3.73 12.06
N PHE A 204 0.55 5.05 12.14
CA PHE A 204 1.48 5.99 11.46
C PHE A 204 2.18 6.82 12.53
N ARG A 205 3.48 6.67 12.71
CA ARG A 205 4.23 7.40 13.73
C ARG A 205 5.51 8.03 13.21
N ASN A 206 5.70 9.31 13.50
CA ASN A 206 6.94 10.04 13.23
C ASN A 206 7.38 9.96 11.77
N ASN A 207 6.45 10.08 10.83
CA ASN A 207 6.75 10.09 9.40
C ASN A 207 6.74 11.50 8.84
N GLU A 208 7.49 11.72 7.77
CA GLU A 208 7.39 12.89 6.91
C GLU A 208 6.65 12.50 5.62
N VAL A 209 5.47 13.09 5.36
CA VAL A 209 4.62 12.77 4.21
C VAL A 209 4.35 14.03 3.42
N HIS A 210 4.98 14.17 2.23
CA HIS A 210 4.92 15.45 1.54
C HIS A 210 5.01 15.38 0.01
N HIS A 211 4.57 16.44 -0.66
CA HIS A 211 4.62 16.59 -2.12
C HIS A 211 4.00 15.40 -2.89
N ASN A 212 3.11 14.65 -2.26
CA ASN A 212 2.34 13.65 -2.97
C ASN A 212 1.24 14.33 -3.78
N TYR A 213 0.95 13.80 -4.97
CA TYR A 213 0.11 14.50 -5.94
C TYR A 213 -1.31 14.78 -5.44
N TRP A 214 -1.92 13.85 -4.67
CA TRP A 214 -3.25 14.05 -4.08
C TRP A 214 -3.20 14.15 -2.56
N TYR A 215 -3.41 13.03 -1.88
CA TYR A 215 -3.47 12.98 -0.42
C TYR A 215 -2.13 12.53 0.17
N GLY A 216 -1.79 13.04 1.33
CA GLY A 216 -0.64 12.53 2.07
C GLY A 216 -0.96 11.14 2.65
N ILE A 217 -1.85 11.08 3.63
CA ILE A 217 -2.34 9.86 4.27
C ILE A 217 -3.85 9.77 4.03
N TRP A 218 -4.32 8.69 3.45
CA TRP A 218 -5.72 8.51 3.10
C TRP A 218 -6.26 7.19 3.64
N CYS A 219 -7.17 7.28 4.61
CA CYS A 219 -8.06 6.18 4.97
C CYS A 219 -9.32 6.27 4.12
N ASP A 220 -9.68 5.18 3.45
CA ASP A 220 -10.79 5.09 2.52
C ASP A 220 -11.66 3.86 2.80
N GLU A 221 -12.94 4.07 3.09
CA GLU A 221 -13.98 3.03 3.22
C GLU A 221 -13.69 1.90 4.22
N TYR A 222 -13.15 2.21 5.40
CA TYR A 222 -12.69 1.16 6.26
C TYR A 222 -13.20 1.18 7.72
N ALA A 223 -13.21 -0.02 8.32
CA ALA A 223 -13.43 -0.25 9.75
C ALA A 223 -12.16 -0.75 10.45
N GLY A 224 -11.78 -0.12 11.55
CA GLY A 224 -10.63 -0.47 12.38
C GLY A 224 -9.97 0.75 13.00
N SER A 225 -9.31 0.56 14.13
CA SER A 225 -8.59 1.65 14.80
C SER A 225 -7.41 2.13 13.97
N ILE A 226 -7.34 3.43 13.74
CA ILE A 226 -6.23 4.07 13.03
C ILE A 226 -5.60 5.12 13.93
N VAL A 227 -4.29 5.01 14.13
CA VAL A 227 -3.51 5.98 14.89
C VAL A 227 -2.56 6.72 13.96
N ILE A 228 -2.75 8.02 13.78
CA ILE A 228 -1.87 8.91 13.02
C ILE A 228 -1.29 9.91 14.02
N SER A 229 -0.03 9.73 14.43
CA SER A 229 0.54 10.50 15.53
C SER A 229 2.00 10.91 15.31
N GLY A 230 2.32 12.16 15.63
CA GLY A 230 3.69 12.67 15.56
C GLY A 230 4.24 12.85 14.13
N ASN A 231 3.39 12.89 13.12
CA ASN A 231 3.83 13.02 11.73
C ASN A 231 3.94 14.47 11.30
N VAL A 232 4.84 14.73 10.35
CA VAL A 232 4.92 16.00 9.60
C VAL A 232 4.31 15.76 8.22
N VAL A 233 3.16 16.37 7.95
CA VAL A 233 2.40 16.16 6.72
C VAL A 233 2.24 17.49 5.98
N HIS A 234 2.92 17.65 4.83
CA HIS A 234 2.97 18.97 4.22
C HIS A 234 3.04 18.94 2.68
N HIS A 235 2.62 20.05 2.07
CA HIS A 235 2.70 20.25 0.62
C HIS A 235 2.11 19.08 -0.22
N ASN A 236 1.07 18.40 0.26
CA ASN A 236 0.35 17.44 -0.54
C ASN A 236 -0.72 18.12 -1.39
N GLY A 237 -0.99 17.61 -2.57
CA GLY A 237 -1.83 18.26 -3.58
C GLY A 237 -3.25 18.56 -3.14
N LYS A 238 -3.88 17.65 -2.42
CA LYS A 238 -5.20 17.83 -1.80
C LYS A 238 -5.04 17.93 -0.27
N SER A 239 -5.70 17.08 0.51
CA SER A 239 -5.51 17.13 1.96
C SER A 239 -4.24 16.42 2.43
N GLY A 240 -3.68 16.91 3.53
CA GLY A 240 -2.58 16.22 4.19
C GLY A 240 -3.03 14.88 4.73
N ILE A 241 -4.12 14.87 5.50
CA ILE A 241 -4.74 13.66 6.04
C ILE A 241 -6.21 13.63 5.61
N ARG A 242 -6.65 12.53 5.01
CA ARG A 242 -8.06 12.28 4.67
C ARG A 242 -8.55 11.03 5.39
N TYR A 243 -9.56 11.20 6.22
CA TYR A 243 -10.27 10.14 6.92
C TYR A 243 -11.68 10.04 6.34
N GLU A 244 -11.87 9.15 5.36
CA GLU A 244 -13.07 9.07 4.52
C GLU A 244 -13.79 7.75 4.71
N ILE A 245 -15.06 7.83 5.16
CA ILE A 245 -15.90 6.66 5.41
C ILE A 245 -15.20 5.62 6.32
N CYS A 246 -14.26 6.08 7.09
CA CYS A 246 -13.51 5.25 8.01
C CYS A 246 -14.16 5.27 9.39
N ARG A 247 -14.20 4.12 10.02
CA ARG A 247 -14.81 3.90 11.33
C ARG A 247 -13.98 2.92 12.16
N GLY A 248 -13.64 3.33 13.34
CA GLY A 248 -12.94 2.45 14.28
C GLY A 248 -12.91 3.07 15.66
N PRO A 249 -13.42 2.39 16.69
CA PRO A 249 -13.35 2.91 18.04
C PRO A 249 -11.90 3.14 18.44
N GLY A 250 -11.63 4.31 19.02
CA GLY A 250 -10.28 4.68 19.44
C GLY A 250 -9.35 5.19 18.36
N SER A 251 -9.85 5.46 17.14
CA SER A 251 -9.05 6.13 16.10
C SER A 251 -8.61 7.53 16.56
N LYS A 252 -7.35 7.88 16.26
CA LYS A 252 -6.72 9.13 16.72
C LYS A 252 -5.89 9.76 15.63
N ILE A 253 -6.04 11.06 15.43
CA ILE A 253 -5.16 11.94 14.63
C ILE A 253 -4.60 12.97 15.59
N THR A 254 -3.39 12.74 16.11
CA THR A 254 -2.88 13.52 17.24
C THR A 254 -1.43 13.91 17.10
N ASN A 255 -1.08 15.09 17.64
CA ASN A 255 0.31 15.54 17.71
C ASN A 255 1.00 15.63 16.33
N ASN A 256 0.24 15.85 15.26
CA ASN A 256 0.81 16.01 13.92
C ASN A 256 1.04 17.49 13.61
N ARG A 257 2.05 17.75 12.78
CA ARG A 257 2.26 19.05 12.14
C ARG A 257 1.78 18.96 10.69
N VAL A 258 0.67 19.64 10.39
CA VAL A 258 -0.02 19.52 9.10
C VAL A 258 -0.02 20.89 8.41
N VAL A 259 0.85 21.07 7.40
CA VAL A 259 1.22 22.39 6.92
C VAL A 259 1.15 22.49 5.39
N ALA A 260 0.64 23.60 4.85
CA ALA A 260 0.69 23.95 3.43
C ALA A 260 0.17 22.86 2.47
N ASN A 261 -0.84 22.08 2.87
CA ASN A 261 -1.48 21.12 1.99
C ASN A 261 -2.57 21.78 1.14
N GLY A 262 -3.00 21.13 0.05
CA GLY A 262 -4.09 21.59 -0.80
C GLY A 262 -3.68 22.47 -1.96
N TYR A 263 -2.46 22.32 -2.50
CA TYR A 263 -1.97 23.20 -3.57
C TYR A 263 -2.64 22.97 -4.93
N LEU A 264 -3.20 21.78 -5.20
CA LEU A 264 -3.96 21.53 -6.42
C LEU A 264 -5.26 22.34 -6.41
N LYS A 265 -5.50 23.11 -7.50
CA LYS A 265 -6.67 23.99 -7.61
C LYS A 265 -7.98 23.24 -7.81
N LYS A 266 -7.96 22.04 -8.37
CA LYS A 266 -9.14 21.19 -8.61
C LYS A 266 -9.68 20.64 -7.28
N ASP A 267 -11.00 20.52 -7.19
CA ASP A 267 -11.72 19.93 -6.05
C ASP A 267 -11.49 20.70 -4.73
N LYS A 268 -12.08 21.89 -4.65
CA LYS A 268 -12.00 22.75 -3.46
C LYS A 268 -12.48 22.06 -2.17
N GLY A 269 -13.43 21.12 -2.26
CA GLY A 269 -14.00 20.38 -1.13
C GLY A 269 -13.04 19.36 -0.49
N SER A 270 -11.98 18.99 -1.17
CA SER A 270 -10.98 18.04 -0.69
C SER A 270 -9.65 18.68 -0.26
N ARG A 271 -9.57 20.03 -0.27
CA ARG A 271 -8.38 20.76 0.13
C ARG A 271 -8.48 21.19 1.59
N ALA A 272 -7.65 20.63 2.43
CA ALA A 272 -7.50 21.02 3.83
C ALA A 272 -6.22 20.39 4.43
N GLY A 273 -5.88 20.76 5.64
CA GLY A 273 -4.89 20.01 6.40
C GLY A 273 -5.40 18.60 6.73
N ILE A 274 -6.53 18.54 7.43
CA ILE A 274 -7.22 17.29 7.79
C ILE A 274 -8.66 17.35 7.28
N VAL A 275 -9.10 16.32 6.55
CA VAL A 275 -10.48 16.17 6.08
C VAL A 275 -11.10 14.92 6.69
N LEU A 276 -12.28 15.10 7.29
CA LEU A 276 -13.11 14.06 7.89
C LEU A 276 -14.41 13.97 7.09
N VAL A 277 -14.61 12.93 6.31
CA VAL A 277 -15.78 12.74 5.43
C VAL A 277 -16.46 11.44 5.77
N GLY A 278 -17.71 11.48 6.22
CA GLY A 278 -18.37 10.25 6.67
C GLY A 278 -17.55 9.54 7.77
N ALA A 279 -16.78 10.30 8.53
CA ALA A 279 -15.88 9.80 9.55
C ALA A 279 -16.64 9.38 10.81
N GLN A 280 -16.27 8.27 11.42
CA GLN A 280 -16.89 7.85 12.68
C GLN A 280 -15.86 7.44 13.73
N GLY A 281 -16.09 7.86 14.98
CA GLY A 281 -15.33 7.40 16.13
C GLY A 281 -13.88 7.83 16.17
N VAL A 282 -13.55 9.03 15.67
CA VAL A 282 -12.18 9.55 15.63
C VAL A 282 -11.98 10.79 16.49
N GLY A 283 -10.89 10.81 17.26
CA GLY A 283 -10.39 11.98 17.97
C GLY A 283 -9.32 12.70 17.17
N VAL A 284 -9.45 14.02 17.03
CA VAL A 284 -8.48 14.90 16.35
C VAL A 284 -7.99 15.93 17.36
N ALA A 285 -6.77 15.75 17.87
CA ALA A 285 -6.30 16.58 18.98
C ALA A 285 -4.80 16.90 18.93
N ASN A 286 -4.44 18.03 19.52
CA ASN A 286 -3.05 18.46 19.70
C ASN A 286 -2.27 18.55 18.37
N ASN A 287 -2.96 18.78 17.24
CA ASN A 287 -2.28 19.01 15.97
C ASN A 287 -1.97 20.48 15.76
N ILE A 288 -0.85 20.75 15.08
CA ILE A 288 -0.49 22.09 14.63
C ILE A 288 -0.81 22.17 13.14
N LEU A 289 -1.75 23.05 12.76
CA LEU A 289 -2.16 23.27 11.39
C LEU A 289 -1.79 24.70 10.97
N ARG A 290 -1.18 24.83 9.79
CA ARG A 290 -0.77 26.15 9.30
C ARG A 290 -0.73 26.21 7.78
N GLY A 291 -1.37 27.26 7.21
CA GLY A 291 -1.26 27.59 5.79
C GLY A 291 -1.83 26.53 4.85
N ASN A 292 -2.75 25.69 5.33
CA ASN A 292 -3.42 24.72 4.48
C ASN A 292 -4.46 25.44 3.62
N ARG A 293 -4.46 25.16 2.33
CA ARG A 293 -5.41 25.79 1.41
C ARG A 293 -6.79 25.18 1.57
N GLY A 294 -7.77 26.03 1.86
CA GLY A 294 -9.15 25.66 2.16
C GLY A 294 -9.42 25.77 3.65
N SER A 295 -9.03 24.80 4.44
CA SER A 295 -9.19 24.85 5.90
C SER A 295 -8.09 24.04 6.61
N GLY A 296 -7.86 24.31 7.88
CA GLY A 296 -6.99 23.47 8.71
C GLY A 296 -7.63 22.11 8.93
N ILE A 297 -8.83 22.10 9.48
CA ILE A 297 -9.64 20.90 9.68
C ILE A 297 -11.02 21.11 9.05
N ARG A 298 -11.49 20.15 8.29
CA ARG A 298 -12.84 20.13 7.72
C ARG A 298 -13.53 18.82 8.03
N ALA A 299 -14.65 18.89 8.76
CA ALA A 299 -15.58 17.77 8.91
C ALA A 299 -16.78 17.98 8.00
N LYS A 300 -17.20 16.97 7.27
CA LYS A 300 -18.42 16.99 6.44
C LYS A 300 -19.08 15.62 6.39
N THR A 301 -20.38 15.59 6.19
CA THR A 301 -21.11 14.34 5.89
C THR A 301 -20.61 13.77 4.57
N GLY A 302 -20.42 12.49 4.51
CA GLY A 302 -20.17 11.76 3.26
C GLY A 302 -21.47 11.30 2.62
N ASP A 303 -21.43 11.01 1.33
CA ASP A 303 -22.62 10.60 0.56
C ASP A 303 -23.18 9.26 1.05
N ARG A 304 -22.33 8.36 1.51
CA ARG A 304 -22.68 7.00 1.96
C ARG A 304 -22.72 6.83 3.47
N GLN A 305 -22.15 7.77 4.23
CA GLN A 305 -22.03 7.67 5.68
C GLN A 305 -22.00 9.05 6.33
N ARG A 306 -22.77 9.23 7.41
CA ARG A 306 -22.71 10.44 8.24
C ARG A 306 -21.43 10.49 9.04
N THR A 307 -20.85 11.68 9.17
CA THR A 307 -19.78 11.96 10.14
C THR A 307 -20.39 12.03 11.53
N SER A 308 -19.93 11.19 12.45
CA SER A 308 -20.47 11.10 13.79
C SER A 308 -19.45 10.60 14.81
N ARG A 309 -19.70 10.85 16.10
CA ARG A 309 -18.79 10.48 17.20
C ARG A 309 -17.35 10.99 16.95
N VAL A 310 -17.25 12.21 16.44
CA VAL A 310 -15.99 12.90 16.16
C VAL A 310 -15.74 13.93 17.25
N ARG A 311 -14.53 13.93 17.79
CA ARG A 311 -14.08 14.96 18.75
C ARG A 311 -12.88 15.70 18.20
N ILE A 312 -12.97 17.04 18.11
CA ILE A 312 -11.90 17.92 17.60
C ILE A 312 -11.56 18.89 18.72
N HIS A 313 -10.37 18.76 19.31
CA HIS A 313 -10.00 19.60 20.45
C HIS A 313 -8.50 19.84 20.58
N HIS A 314 -8.13 20.93 21.26
CA HIS A 314 -6.74 21.32 21.54
C HIS A 314 -5.82 21.38 20.30
N ASN A 315 -6.38 21.67 19.12
CA ASN A 315 -5.57 21.88 17.92
C ASN A 315 -5.19 23.36 17.81
N SER A 316 -3.95 23.64 17.39
CA SER A 316 -3.50 24.98 17.03
C SER A 316 -3.70 25.22 15.54
N LEU A 317 -4.59 26.13 15.17
CA LEU A 317 -4.98 26.37 13.77
C LEU A 317 -4.14 27.41 13.04
N ARG A 318 -3.37 28.22 13.74
CA ARG A 318 -2.41 29.23 13.20
C ARG A 318 -2.81 29.81 11.83
N ASN A 319 -3.89 30.58 11.81
CA ASN A 319 -4.52 31.17 10.62
C ASN A 319 -5.26 30.21 9.69
N ASP A 320 -5.37 28.94 10.05
CA ASP A 320 -6.26 28.00 9.38
C ASP A 320 -7.67 28.03 10.00
N THR A 321 -8.67 27.54 9.28
CA THR A 321 -10.06 27.47 9.75
C THR A 321 -10.45 26.08 10.23
N LEU A 322 -11.46 26.02 11.09
CA LEU A 322 -12.12 24.78 11.52
C LEU A 322 -13.56 24.78 10.99
N GLU A 323 -13.90 23.82 10.16
CA GLU A 323 -15.22 23.71 9.55
C GLU A 323 -15.91 22.42 9.96
N GLY A 324 -17.25 22.46 10.07
CA GLY A 324 -18.08 21.27 10.34
C GLY A 324 -18.43 21.05 11.81
N CYS A 325 -18.13 21.98 12.70
CA CYS A 325 -18.50 21.88 14.13
C CYS A 325 -20.01 21.96 14.40
N LYS A 326 -20.81 22.34 13.40
CA LYS A 326 -22.28 22.37 13.49
C LYS A 326 -22.92 21.05 13.04
N LEU A 327 -22.14 20.07 12.60
CA LEU A 327 -22.66 18.76 12.23
C LEU A 327 -23.06 18.01 13.49
N ASP A 328 -24.21 17.34 13.43
CA ASP A 328 -24.62 16.40 14.46
C ASP A 328 -23.57 15.31 14.67
N GLY A 329 -23.22 15.04 15.90
CA GLY A 329 -22.20 14.05 16.27
C GLY A 329 -20.73 14.52 16.07
N VAL A 330 -20.51 15.82 15.82
CA VAL A 330 -19.18 16.44 15.82
C VAL A 330 -19.06 17.42 16.99
N VAL A 331 -18.13 17.16 17.88
CA VAL A 331 -17.86 18.02 19.05
C VAL A 331 -16.54 18.75 18.84
N CYS A 332 -16.57 20.07 18.84
CA CYS A 332 -15.38 20.93 18.75
C CYS A 332 -15.19 21.72 20.05
N GLN A 333 -14.04 21.57 20.69
CA GLN A 333 -13.72 22.22 21.95
C GLN A 333 -12.27 22.71 21.99
N ALA A 334 -12.01 23.82 22.68
CA ALA A 334 -10.66 24.29 23.00
C ALA A 334 -9.66 24.23 21.82
N ASN A 335 -10.03 24.70 20.64
CA ASN A 335 -9.11 24.82 19.52
C ASN A 335 -8.61 26.27 19.45
N GLY A 336 -7.28 26.47 19.52
CA GLY A 336 -6.64 27.78 19.43
C GLY A 336 -6.46 28.22 17.96
N LYS A 337 -6.49 29.55 17.76
CA LYS A 337 -6.19 30.20 16.47
C LYS A 337 -4.67 30.35 16.27
#